data_5319c4c01278df231ee626fd391fefb5
#
_entry.id   5319c4c01278df231ee626fd391fefb5
#
_cell.length_a   1.000
_cell.length_b   1.000
_cell.length_c   1.000
_cell.angle_alpha   90.00
_cell.angle_beta   90.00
_cell.angle_gamma   90.00
#
_symmetry.space_group_name_H-M   'P 1'
#
loop_
_entity.id
_entity.type
_entity.pdbx_description
1 polymer ?
#
loop_
_entity_poly.entity_id
_entity_poly.type
_entity_poly.pdbx_seq_one_letter_code
_entity_poly.pdbx_strand_id
1 'polypeptide(L)'
;PAIQQATAAPESDQLATCTSQEQAAPARLNKSRVVWAQDPLLVEMRNEIQVMHNLLEQQLSGLAWGELARQQPHRADLLSQLLDFGFNPHLCLRLAEAAANERHPERAWRLALETLGRSLTVTEDDILTQGGVVALVGPTGVGKTTTIAKLAARYNLRHGPHHVALVTTDSYRIGAFEQLCTFGVIMDAPVKLVRTARELRDAITGFSDKSLILIDTAGMGQRDLRLSQQFALLKDAPQVRNYLVLAANALHAVLRETVTAFGCAPLSGAILTKVDETTRLGAALSAVHEKRLPLAYIGNGQRVPEDLLVARIDALIRMGEEFAGLYSEPAERDTLALTFGKRLAAHAC
;
A
#
# COMPACT_ATOMS: atom_id res chain seq x y z
N PRO A 1 54.14 8.44 28.95
CA PRO A 1 55.00 9.58 29.01
C PRO A 1 54.91 10.38 27.73
N ALA A 2 54.44 11.54 27.95
CA ALA A 2 55.08 12.83 27.74
C ALA A 2 55.14 13.30 26.28
N ILE A 3 54.40 14.31 25.91
CA ILE A 3 54.53 15.76 26.16
C ILE A 3 55.47 16.43 25.13
N GLN A 4 54.92 17.48 24.57
CA GLN A 4 55.43 18.83 24.21
C GLN A 4 55.35 19.12 22.72
N GLN A 5 54.49 20.07 22.30
CA GLN A 5 54.59 21.56 22.39
C GLN A 5 55.74 22.12 21.52
N ALA A 6 55.43 22.97 20.63
CA ALA A 6 55.41 24.42 20.57
C ALA A 6 55.90 24.91 19.19
N THR A 7 55.28 25.84 18.66
CA THR A 7 55.37 27.28 18.55
C THR A 7 56.02 27.84 17.31
N ALA A 8 55.35 28.84 16.78
CA ALA A 8 55.75 30.17 16.33
C ALA A 8 56.01 30.43 14.87
N ALA A 9 55.29 31.38 14.33
CA ALA A 9 55.59 32.28 13.22
C ALA A 9 56.81 33.18 13.54
N PRO A 10 57.43 33.99 12.68
CA PRO A 10 56.77 35.18 12.10
C PRO A 10 57.25 35.68 10.70
N GLU A 11 56.45 36.65 10.16
CA GLU A 11 56.85 37.93 9.46
C GLU A 11 57.88 37.88 8.35
N SER A 12 57.74 38.59 7.27
CA SER A 12 57.62 40.00 6.88
C SER A 12 57.78 40.07 5.36
N ASP A 13 57.06 40.83 4.69
CA ASP A 13 57.12 42.26 4.34
C ASP A 13 57.52 42.54 2.85
N GLN A 14 56.87 43.57 2.35
CA GLN A 14 57.19 44.52 1.29
C GLN A 14 56.62 44.38 -0.13
N LEU A 15 55.62 45.23 -0.33
CA LEU A 15 55.53 46.37 -1.26
C LEU A 15 56.06 46.22 -2.72
N ALA A 16 55.14 46.35 -3.64
CA ALA A 16 55.32 47.24 -4.81
C ALA A 16 53.98 47.64 -5.42
N THR A 17 53.73 48.92 -5.36
CA THR A 17 52.74 49.72 -6.06
C THR A 17 52.91 49.64 -7.58
N CYS A 18 51.76 49.57 -8.31
CA CYS A 18 51.57 50.37 -9.53
C CYS A 18 50.09 50.50 -9.90
N THR A 19 49.77 51.72 -10.05
CA THR A 19 48.56 52.46 -10.47
C THR A 19 47.86 51.95 -11.73
N SER A 20 46.51 52.23 -11.70
CA SER A 20 45.62 52.79 -12.74
C SER A 20 44.93 51.83 -13.69
N GLN A 21 43.68 51.65 -13.56
CA GLN A 21 42.65 52.31 -14.37
C GLN A 21 41.23 51.86 -13.99
N GLU A 22 40.44 52.83 -13.64
CA GLU A 22 39.00 52.76 -13.48
C GLU A 22 38.32 52.27 -14.77
N GLN A 23 37.59 51.15 -14.71
CA GLN A 23 36.48 50.92 -15.62
C GLN A 23 35.26 50.51 -14.79
N ALA A 24 34.31 51.41 -14.76
CA ALA A 24 32.99 51.27 -14.12
C ALA A 24 32.22 50.09 -14.73
N ALA A 25 31.99 49.07 -13.93
CA ALA A 25 31.00 48.05 -14.23
C ALA A 25 29.61 48.51 -13.78
N PRO A 26 28.52 48.24 -14.56
CA PRO A 26 27.21 48.75 -14.25
C PRO A 26 26.65 48.09 -12.98
N ALA A 27 26.06 48.93 -12.15
CA ALA A 27 25.34 48.58 -10.94
C ALA A 27 24.33 47.46 -11.22
N ARG A 28 24.60 46.27 -10.70
CA ARG A 28 23.59 45.22 -10.60
C ARG A 28 22.52 45.72 -9.64
N LEU A 29 21.38 46.12 -10.20
CA LEU A 29 20.13 46.30 -9.46
C LEU A 29 19.88 45.03 -8.66
N ASN A 30 20.13 45.12 -7.37
CA ASN A 30 19.74 44.14 -6.38
C ASN A 30 18.20 44.14 -6.39
N LYS A 31 17.59 43.24 -7.18
CA LYS A 31 16.18 42.92 -7.05
C LYS A 31 15.99 42.36 -5.66
N SER A 32 15.69 43.23 -4.69
CA SER A 32 15.18 42.83 -3.40
C SER A 32 13.98 41.93 -3.67
N ARG A 33 14.21 40.64 -3.47
CA ARG A 33 13.15 39.64 -3.43
C ARG A 33 12.33 39.98 -2.19
N VAL A 34 11.27 40.75 -2.40
CA VAL A 34 10.29 41.04 -1.34
C VAL A 34 9.68 39.74 -0.94
N VAL A 35 10.12 39.18 0.18
CA VAL A 35 9.56 37.97 0.78
C VAL A 35 8.29 38.39 1.50
N TRP A 36 7.19 38.49 0.76
CA TRP A 36 5.84 38.81 1.27
C TRP A 36 5.28 37.78 2.26
N ALA A 37 6.04 36.70 2.51
CA ALA A 37 5.57 35.56 3.30
C ALA A 37 5.75 35.70 4.82
N GLN A 38 6.25 36.83 5.33
CA GLN A 38 6.60 36.98 6.75
C GLN A 38 5.99 38.19 7.47
N ASP A 39 5.01 38.84 6.85
CA ASP A 39 4.25 39.85 7.59
C ASP A 39 3.29 39.10 8.55
N PRO A 40 3.45 39.27 9.88
CA PRO A 40 2.60 38.62 10.87
C PRO A 40 1.12 38.85 10.63
N LEU A 41 0.74 40.04 10.19
CA LEU A 41 -0.63 40.41 9.88
C LEU A 41 -1.20 39.64 8.70
N LEU A 42 -0.40 39.42 7.65
CA LEU A 42 -0.81 38.63 6.48
C LEU A 42 -0.95 37.14 6.84
N VAL A 43 -0.10 36.62 7.74
CA VAL A 43 -0.20 35.24 8.25
C VAL A 43 -1.47 35.09 9.10
N GLU A 44 -1.77 36.05 9.96
CA GLU A 44 -2.99 36.05 10.78
C GLU A 44 -4.25 36.14 9.92
N MET A 45 -4.33 37.08 8.97
CA MET A 45 -5.44 37.16 8.02
C MET A 45 -5.62 35.88 7.19
N ARG A 46 -4.53 35.26 6.75
CA ARG A 46 -4.58 33.97 6.05
C ARG A 46 -5.16 32.87 6.92
N ASN A 47 -4.76 32.82 8.19
CA ASN A 47 -5.27 31.86 9.15
C ASN A 47 -6.76 32.09 9.43
N GLU A 48 -7.19 33.35 9.61
CA GLU A 48 -8.61 33.69 9.80
C GLU A 48 -9.44 33.30 8.58
N ILE A 49 -8.99 33.61 7.37
CA ILE A 49 -9.66 33.23 6.12
C ILE A 49 -9.74 31.68 6.05
N GLN A 50 -8.68 30.97 6.42
CA GLN A 50 -8.69 29.50 6.42
C GLN A 50 -9.68 28.95 7.43
N VAL A 51 -9.79 29.52 8.62
CA VAL A 51 -10.78 29.13 9.64
C VAL A 51 -12.20 29.39 9.13
N MET A 52 -12.46 30.56 8.56
CA MET A 52 -13.76 30.88 7.97
C MET A 52 -14.12 29.96 6.81
N HIS A 53 -13.16 29.66 5.94
CA HIS A 53 -13.35 28.73 4.84
C HIS A 53 -13.70 27.32 5.35
N ASN A 54 -12.97 26.83 6.35
CA ASN A 54 -13.23 25.52 6.96
C ASN A 54 -14.63 25.48 7.61
N LEU A 55 -15.05 26.55 8.29
CA LEU A 55 -16.36 26.65 8.89
C LEU A 55 -17.49 26.64 7.84
N LEU A 56 -17.32 27.40 6.76
CA LEU A 56 -18.26 27.40 5.63
C LEU A 56 -18.35 26.01 4.97
N GLU A 57 -17.21 25.36 4.74
CA GLU A 57 -17.19 23.99 4.20
C GLU A 57 -17.93 23.00 5.11
N GLN A 58 -17.77 23.09 6.43
CA GLN A 58 -18.49 22.25 7.39
C GLN A 58 -20.00 22.51 7.33
N GLN A 59 -20.45 23.77 7.30
CA GLN A 59 -21.86 24.12 7.21
C GLN A 59 -22.49 23.64 5.91
N LEU A 60 -21.82 23.85 4.78
CA LEU A 60 -22.28 23.36 3.47
C LEU A 60 -22.34 21.84 3.41
N SER A 61 -21.34 21.17 4.01
CA SER A 61 -21.31 19.70 4.10
C SER A 61 -22.48 19.16 4.93
N GLY A 62 -22.76 19.80 6.07
CA GLY A 62 -23.91 19.45 6.91
C GLY A 62 -25.25 19.62 6.21
N LEU A 63 -25.42 20.73 5.48
CA LEU A 63 -26.63 21.00 4.69
C LEU A 63 -26.80 19.99 3.54
N ALA A 64 -25.75 19.70 2.79
CA ALA A 64 -25.80 18.75 1.66
C ALA A 64 -26.14 17.33 2.15
N TRP A 65 -25.54 16.88 3.26
CA TRP A 65 -25.89 15.61 3.88
C TRP A 65 -27.32 15.58 4.42
N GLY A 66 -27.74 16.64 5.13
CA GLY A 66 -29.10 16.77 5.66
C GLY A 66 -30.17 16.76 4.56
N GLU A 67 -29.89 17.36 3.41
CA GLU A 67 -30.76 17.34 2.24
C GLU A 67 -30.86 15.94 1.64
N LEU A 68 -29.72 15.24 1.46
CA LEU A 68 -29.69 13.85 1.00
C LEU A 68 -30.48 12.93 1.94
N ALA A 69 -30.25 13.04 3.25
CA ALA A 69 -30.92 12.20 4.25
C ALA A 69 -32.45 12.44 4.31
N ARG A 70 -32.91 13.67 4.01
CA ARG A 70 -34.34 13.98 3.92
C ARG A 70 -34.98 13.50 2.61
N GLN A 71 -34.32 13.74 1.50
CA GLN A 71 -34.88 13.41 0.17
C GLN A 71 -34.72 11.93 -0.19
N GLN A 72 -33.60 11.31 0.23
CA GLN A 72 -33.25 9.94 -0.11
C GLN A 72 -32.74 9.17 1.13
N PRO A 73 -33.60 8.90 2.13
CA PRO A 73 -33.19 8.28 3.38
C PRO A 73 -32.55 6.90 3.16
N HIS A 74 -33.07 6.08 2.25
CA HIS A 74 -32.51 4.75 1.94
C HIS A 74 -31.06 4.84 1.38
N ARG A 75 -30.77 5.89 0.61
CA ARG A 75 -29.42 6.12 0.09
C ARG A 75 -28.45 6.56 1.19
N ALA A 76 -28.94 7.39 2.13
CA ALA A 76 -28.14 7.81 3.28
C ALA A 76 -27.82 6.60 4.19
N ASP A 77 -28.79 5.72 4.44
CA ASP A 77 -28.61 4.49 5.22
C ASP A 77 -27.62 3.55 4.52
N LEU A 78 -27.72 3.37 3.20
CA LEU A 78 -26.78 2.57 2.42
C LEU A 78 -25.36 3.13 2.49
N LEU A 79 -25.19 4.44 2.38
CA LEU A 79 -23.88 5.09 2.51
C LEU A 79 -23.27 4.88 3.90
N SER A 80 -24.08 4.93 4.96
CA SER A 80 -23.65 4.61 6.32
C SER A 80 -23.18 3.16 6.42
N GLN A 81 -23.96 2.20 5.95
CA GLN A 81 -23.60 0.78 5.96
C GLN A 81 -22.32 0.49 5.16
N LEU A 82 -22.15 1.10 3.98
CA LEU A 82 -20.93 0.95 3.17
C LEU A 82 -19.70 1.54 3.88
N LEU A 83 -19.86 2.67 4.59
CA LEU A 83 -18.78 3.26 5.37
C LEU A 83 -18.43 2.37 6.58
N ASP A 84 -19.42 1.78 7.24
CA ASP A 84 -19.23 0.86 8.37
C ASP A 84 -18.56 -0.44 7.94
N PHE A 85 -18.81 -0.91 6.71
CA PHE A 85 -18.07 -2.02 6.10
C PHE A 85 -16.57 -1.69 5.92
N GLY A 86 -16.22 -0.40 5.96
CA GLY A 86 -14.87 0.12 5.86
C GLY A 86 -14.45 0.54 4.46
N PHE A 87 -15.39 0.68 3.52
CA PHE A 87 -15.06 1.19 2.18
C PHE A 87 -14.64 2.66 2.25
N ASN A 88 -13.79 3.06 1.31
CA ASN A 88 -13.48 4.48 1.17
C ASN A 88 -14.70 5.27 0.68
N PRO A 89 -14.82 6.57 1.04
CA PRO A 89 -16.00 7.37 0.69
C PRO A 89 -16.28 7.48 -0.80
N HIS A 90 -15.24 7.43 -1.65
CA HIS A 90 -15.42 7.49 -3.11
C HIS A 90 -16.08 6.21 -3.64
N LEU A 91 -15.67 5.04 -3.15
CA LEU A 91 -16.29 3.78 -3.51
C LEU A 91 -17.71 3.68 -2.96
N CYS A 92 -17.95 4.14 -1.72
CA CYS A 92 -19.31 4.21 -1.14
C CYS A 92 -20.28 4.98 -2.05
N LEU A 93 -19.90 6.17 -2.52
CA LEU A 93 -20.72 6.98 -3.42
C LEU A 93 -21.01 6.25 -4.74
N ARG A 94 -20.02 5.61 -5.34
CA ARG A 94 -20.21 4.84 -6.58
C ARG A 94 -21.14 3.65 -6.42
N LEU A 95 -20.97 2.90 -5.31
CA LEU A 95 -21.82 1.75 -5.01
C LEU A 95 -23.26 2.17 -4.69
N ALA A 96 -23.43 3.26 -3.94
CA ALA A 96 -24.73 3.84 -3.65
C ALA A 96 -25.42 4.40 -4.90
N GLU A 97 -24.67 4.95 -5.85
CA GLU A 97 -25.19 5.40 -7.14
C GLU A 97 -25.70 4.23 -7.97
N ALA A 98 -25.00 3.12 -8.02
CA ALA A 98 -25.44 1.90 -8.73
C ALA A 98 -26.74 1.32 -8.14
N ALA A 99 -27.04 1.58 -6.86
CA ALA A 99 -28.24 1.14 -6.17
C ALA A 99 -29.31 2.26 -6.01
N ALA A 100 -29.14 3.42 -6.66
CA ALA A 100 -29.95 4.62 -6.43
C ALA A 100 -31.46 4.42 -6.69
N ASN A 101 -31.83 3.53 -7.61
CA ASN A 101 -33.22 3.24 -7.98
C ASN A 101 -33.90 2.18 -7.09
N GLU A 102 -33.14 1.51 -6.23
CA GLU A 102 -33.69 0.48 -5.35
C GLU A 102 -34.12 1.12 -4.01
N ARG A 103 -35.37 0.88 -3.64
CA ARG A 103 -35.98 1.45 -2.42
C ARG A 103 -35.94 0.51 -1.21
N HIS A 104 -35.74 -0.80 -1.45
CA HIS A 104 -35.65 -1.77 -0.38
C HIS A 104 -34.21 -1.85 0.14
N PRO A 105 -33.93 -1.58 1.43
CA PRO A 105 -32.57 -1.51 1.99
C PRO A 105 -31.75 -2.78 1.72
N GLU A 106 -32.34 -3.96 1.97
CA GLU A 106 -31.63 -5.23 1.75
C GLU A 106 -31.28 -5.49 0.27
N ARG A 107 -32.14 -5.05 -0.66
CA ARG A 107 -31.87 -5.18 -2.09
C ARG A 107 -30.84 -4.17 -2.55
N ALA A 108 -30.90 -2.95 -2.05
CA ALA A 108 -29.92 -1.91 -2.32
C ALA A 108 -28.51 -2.34 -1.84
N TRP A 109 -28.42 -2.89 -0.64
CA TRP A 109 -27.20 -3.47 -0.10
C TRP A 109 -26.65 -4.57 -0.99
N ARG A 110 -27.48 -5.57 -1.33
CA ARG A 110 -27.08 -6.68 -2.21
C ARG A 110 -26.61 -6.20 -3.58
N LEU A 111 -27.33 -5.26 -4.19
CA LEU A 111 -26.96 -4.69 -5.50
C LEU A 111 -25.64 -3.92 -5.44
N ALA A 112 -25.38 -3.20 -4.35
CA ALA A 112 -24.09 -2.53 -4.11
C ALA A 112 -22.95 -3.55 -4.03
N LEU A 113 -23.10 -4.64 -3.26
CA LEU A 113 -22.10 -5.70 -3.14
C LEU A 113 -21.92 -6.51 -4.43
N GLU A 114 -22.97 -6.79 -5.18
CA GLU A 114 -22.86 -7.39 -6.51
C GLU A 114 -22.10 -6.49 -7.49
N THR A 115 -22.34 -5.18 -7.44
CA THR A 115 -21.62 -4.20 -8.26
C THR A 115 -20.13 -4.17 -7.91
N LEU A 116 -19.82 -4.21 -6.61
CA LEU A 116 -18.44 -4.36 -6.15
C LEU A 116 -17.84 -5.67 -6.68
N GLY A 117 -18.54 -6.79 -6.51
CA GLY A 117 -18.09 -8.11 -6.95
C GLY A 117 -17.76 -8.17 -8.43
N ARG A 118 -18.57 -7.54 -9.30
CA ARG A 118 -18.29 -7.44 -10.74
C ARG A 118 -17.08 -6.60 -11.09
N SER A 119 -16.69 -5.70 -10.20
CA SER A 119 -15.55 -4.79 -10.41
C SER A 119 -14.25 -5.31 -9.81
N LEU A 120 -14.31 -6.29 -8.93
CA LEU A 120 -13.14 -6.99 -8.39
C LEU A 120 -12.74 -8.13 -9.32
N THR A 121 -11.44 -8.37 -9.43
CA THR A 121 -10.88 -9.49 -10.17
C THR A 121 -10.13 -10.43 -9.23
N VAL A 122 -10.13 -11.72 -9.56
CA VAL A 122 -9.39 -12.77 -8.85
C VAL A 122 -8.54 -13.54 -9.85
N THR A 123 -7.40 -14.10 -9.41
CA THR A 123 -6.52 -14.91 -10.27
C THR A 123 -6.84 -16.40 -10.20
N GLU A 124 -7.88 -16.76 -9.43
CA GLU A 124 -8.14 -18.15 -9.07
C GLU A 124 -6.95 -18.80 -8.32
N ASP A 125 -6.67 -20.07 -8.51
CA ASP A 125 -5.58 -20.79 -7.81
C ASP A 125 -4.32 -20.90 -8.69
N ASP A 126 -3.92 -19.82 -9.33
CA ASP A 126 -2.91 -19.80 -10.39
C ASP A 126 -1.50 -20.20 -9.92
N ILE A 127 -1.08 -19.82 -8.71
CA ILE A 127 0.26 -20.19 -8.19
C ILE A 127 0.33 -21.70 -7.96
N LEU A 128 -0.70 -22.29 -7.34
CA LEU A 128 -0.68 -23.72 -6.98
C LEU A 128 -1.03 -24.63 -8.16
N THR A 129 -1.66 -24.10 -9.23
CA THR A 129 -1.98 -24.87 -10.44
C THR A 129 -0.90 -24.77 -11.51
N GLN A 130 -0.37 -23.59 -11.74
CA GLN A 130 0.57 -23.32 -12.83
C GLN A 130 2.03 -23.49 -12.40
N GLY A 131 2.32 -23.35 -11.09
CA GLY A 131 3.70 -23.31 -10.60
C GLY A 131 4.49 -22.12 -11.16
N GLY A 132 5.74 -22.36 -11.57
CA GLY A 132 6.64 -21.36 -12.16
C GLY A 132 7.40 -20.54 -11.11
N VAL A 133 7.89 -19.38 -11.49
CA VAL A 133 8.67 -18.49 -10.61
C VAL A 133 7.79 -17.37 -10.07
N VAL A 134 7.65 -17.32 -8.75
CA VAL A 134 6.74 -16.38 -8.06
C VAL A 134 7.52 -15.60 -7.00
N ALA A 135 7.48 -14.28 -7.07
CA ALA A 135 8.04 -13.39 -6.06
C ALA A 135 6.93 -12.72 -5.23
N LEU A 136 7.08 -12.77 -3.91
CA LEU A 136 6.23 -12.01 -2.99
C LEU A 136 6.92 -10.70 -2.65
N VAL A 137 6.27 -9.59 -3.02
CA VAL A 137 6.74 -8.22 -2.76
C VAL A 137 5.82 -7.52 -1.78
N GLY A 138 6.32 -6.52 -1.06
CA GLY A 138 5.48 -5.75 -0.14
C GLY A 138 6.23 -5.24 1.09
N PRO A 139 5.56 -4.44 1.93
CA PRO A 139 6.15 -3.82 3.12
C PRO A 139 6.71 -4.84 4.13
N THR A 140 7.48 -4.32 5.09
CA THR A 140 7.95 -5.13 6.22
C THR A 140 6.77 -5.55 7.09
N GLY A 141 6.81 -6.80 7.60
CA GLY A 141 5.82 -7.28 8.56
C GLY A 141 4.44 -7.66 8.00
N VAL A 142 4.23 -7.60 6.67
CA VAL A 142 2.95 -8.00 6.04
C VAL A 142 2.77 -9.50 5.90
N GLY A 143 3.73 -10.33 6.31
CA GLY A 143 3.58 -11.79 6.29
C GLY A 143 4.07 -12.49 5.02
N LYS A 144 5.00 -11.90 4.23
CA LYS A 144 5.57 -12.51 3.01
C LYS A 144 6.16 -13.88 3.25
N THR A 145 7.11 -13.99 4.16
CA THR A 145 7.80 -15.26 4.51
C THR A 145 6.81 -16.34 4.97
N THR A 146 5.83 -15.98 5.81
CA THR A 146 4.78 -16.89 6.25
C THR A 146 3.88 -17.33 5.10
N THR A 147 3.56 -16.43 4.17
CA THR A 147 2.76 -16.74 2.98
C THR A 147 3.53 -17.69 2.05
N ILE A 148 4.83 -17.49 1.88
CA ILE A 148 5.71 -18.41 1.14
C ILE A 148 5.67 -19.81 1.75
N ALA A 149 5.81 -19.90 3.07
CA ALA A 149 5.71 -21.18 3.75
C ALA A 149 4.36 -21.89 3.51
N LYS A 150 3.26 -21.14 3.58
CA LYS A 150 1.91 -21.66 3.29
C LYS A 150 1.75 -22.14 1.85
N LEU A 151 2.22 -21.35 0.87
CA LEU A 151 2.18 -21.72 -0.54
C LEU A 151 3.02 -22.94 -0.82
N ALA A 152 4.26 -22.99 -0.31
CA ALA A 152 5.17 -24.13 -0.46
C ALA A 152 4.59 -25.40 0.11
N ALA A 153 4.07 -25.35 1.35
CA ALA A 153 3.46 -26.51 2.00
C ALA A 153 2.22 -27.00 1.24
N ARG A 154 1.34 -26.10 0.77
CA ARG A 154 0.18 -26.48 -0.05
C ARG A 154 0.57 -27.08 -1.38
N TYR A 155 1.62 -26.54 -2.02
CA TYR A 155 2.10 -27.08 -3.28
C TYR A 155 2.62 -28.51 -3.10
N ASN A 156 3.41 -28.75 -2.05
CA ASN A 156 3.91 -30.08 -1.72
C ASN A 156 2.78 -31.07 -1.37
N LEU A 157 1.73 -30.62 -0.66
CA LEU A 157 0.56 -31.46 -0.38
C LEU A 157 -0.19 -31.86 -1.66
N ARG A 158 -0.21 -30.99 -2.67
CA ARG A 158 -0.94 -31.22 -3.92
C ARG A 158 -0.14 -32.00 -4.96
N HIS A 159 1.16 -31.71 -5.08
CA HIS A 159 2.01 -32.22 -6.16
C HIS A 159 3.06 -33.23 -5.67
N GLY A 160 3.19 -33.42 -4.36
CA GLY A 160 4.23 -34.26 -3.74
C GLY A 160 5.48 -33.43 -3.35
N PRO A 161 6.42 -34.04 -2.62
CA PRO A 161 7.67 -33.43 -2.20
C PRO A 161 8.62 -33.18 -3.38
N HIS A 162 9.66 -32.39 -3.15
CA HIS A 162 10.76 -32.10 -4.09
C HIS A 162 10.39 -31.21 -5.30
N HIS A 163 9.15 -30.70 -5.39
CA HIS A 163 8.72 -29.82 -6.49
C HIS A 163 8.93 -28.33 -6.23
N VAL A 164 9.24 -27.94 -4.99
CA VAL A 164 9.38 -26.53 -4.58
C VAL A 164 10.83 -26.19 -4.29
N ALA A 165 11.25 -24.98 -4.68
CA ALA A 165 12.48 -24.35 -4.21
C ALA A 165 12.16 -22.95 -3.62
N LEU A 166 12.95 -22.55 -2.63
CA LEU A 166 12.82 -21.28 -1.96
C LEU A 166 14.05 -20.42 -2.25
N VAL A 167 13.82 -19.17 -2.58
CA VAL A 167 14.88 -18.18 -2.80
C VAL A 167 14.58 -16.98 -1.91
N THR A 168 15.58 -16.40 -1.26
CA THR A 168 15.39 -15.15 -0.54
C THR A 168 16.35 -14.08 -1.04
N THR A 169 15.86 -12.84 -1.13
CA THR A 169 16.67 -11.64 -1.36
C THR A 169 16.86 -10.83 -0.08
N ASP A 170 16.26 -11.27 1.06
CA ASP A 170 16.32 -10.58 2.34
C ASP A 170 17.64 -10.89 3.07
N SER A 171 18.69 -10.18 2.68
CA SER A 171 20.00 -10.24 3.32
C SER A 171 20.18 -9.23 4.45
N TYR A 172 19.20 -8.38 4.70
CA TYR A 172 19.31 -7.28 5.66
C TYR A 172 18.73 -7.62 7.03
N ARG A 173 17.66 -8.41 7.07
CA ARG A 173 16.99 -8.76 8.33
C ARG A 173 17.69 -9.94 8.97
N ILE A 174 18.20 -9.72 10.20
CA ILE A 174 18.81 -10.77 11.01
C ILE A 174 17.80 -11.90 11.23
N GLY A 175 18.20 -13.15 10.98
CA GLY A 175 17.35 -14.32 11.15
C GLY A 175 16.33 -14.60 10.04
N ALA A 176 16.23 -13.73 9.01
CA ALA A 176 15.27 -13.95 7.92
C ALA A 176 15.61 -15.17 7.08
N PHE A 177 16.90 -15.34 6.77
CA PHE A 177 17.39 -16.49 6.02
C PHE A 177 17.22 -17.79 6.83
N GLU A 178 17.59 -17.78 8.10
CA GLU A 178 17.46 -18.94 9.02
C GLU A 178 15.99 -19.34 9.18
N GLN A 179 15.08 -18.36 9.27
CA GLN A 179 13.65 -18.63 9.31
C GLN A 179 13.18 -19.35 8.03
N LEU A 180 13.60 -18.88 6.86
CA LEU A 180 13.24 -19.52 5.59
C LEU A 180 13.90 -20.90 5.46
N CYS A 181 15.14 -21.07 5.91
CA CYS A 181 15.82 -22.38 5.96
C CYS A 181 15.05 -23.38 6.84
N THR A 182 14.53 -22.93 7.99
CA THR A 182 13.71 -23.78 8.85
C THR A 182 12.47 -24.29 8.11
N PHE A 183 11.78 -23.43 7.38
CA PHE A 183 10.66 -23.87 6.52
C PHE A 183 11.13 -24.79 5.40
N GLY A 184 12.29 -24.51 4.78
CA GLY A 184 12.89 -25.38 3.76
C GLY A 184 13.14 -26.79 4.27
N VAL A 185 13.70 -26.93 5.45
CA VAL A 185 13.95 -28.25 6.09
C VAL A 185 12.63 -28.98 6.36
N ILE A 186 11.62 -28.30 6.92
CA ILE A 186 10.31 -28.92 7.22
C ILE A 186 9.63 -29.43 5.95
N MET A 187 9.80 -28.71 4.83
CA MET A 187 9.11 -29.00 3.56
C MET A 187 9.99 -29.75 2.55
N ASP A 188 11.21 -30.13 2.93
CA ASP A 188 12.19 -30.76 2.04
C ASP A 188 12.39 -29.94 0.74
N ALA A 189 12.50 -28.61 0.89
CA ALA A 189 12.68 -27.65 -0.19
C ALA A 189 14.06 -26.99 -0.07
N PRO A 190 14.89 -26.98 -1.13
CA PRO A 190 16.17 -26.29 -1.13
C PRO A 190 15.96 -24.79 -0.98
N VAL A 191 16.86 -24.12 -0.21
CA VAL A 191 16.82 -22.70 0.04
C VAL A 191 18.09 -22.03 -0.45
N LYS A 192 17.98 -20.90 -1.17
CA LYS A 192 19.10 -20.14 -1.67
C LYS A 192 18.95 -18.66 -1.36
N LEU A 193 20.00 -18.05 -0.78
CA LEU A 193 20.10 -16.60 -0.61
C LEU A 193 20.73 -16.01 -1.88
N VAL A 194 20.15 -14.94 -2.40
CA VAL A 194 20.64 -14.19 -3.58
C VAL A 194 20.69 -12.69 -3.28
N ARG A 195 21.72 -12.02 -3.76
CA ARG A 195 21.95 -10.58 -3.54
C ARG A 195 21.97 -9.78 -4.82
N THR A 196 22.17 -10.43 -5.95
CA THR A 196 22.30 -9.80 -7.26
C THR A 196 21.36 -10.42 -8.29
N ALA A 197 21.02 -9.65 -9.32
CA ALA A 197 20.18 -10.16 -10.41
C ALA A 197 20.81 -11.36 -11.14
N ARG A 198 22.14 -11.41 -11.21
CA ARG A 198 22.86 -12.56 -11.76
C ARG A 198 22.67 -13.81 -10.90
N GLU A 199 22.90 -13.68 -9.59
CA GLU A 199 22.68 -14.79 -8.65
C GLU A 199 21.23 -15.30 -8.67
N LEU A 200 20.25 -14.39 -8.86
CA LEU A 200 18.84 -14.78 -9.00
C LEU A 200 18.62 -15.60 -10.26
N ARG A 201 19.13 -15.17 -11.41
CA ARG A 201 19.04 -15.95 -12.66
C ARG A 201 19.71 -17.32 -12.52
N ASP A 202 20.91 -17.36 -11.94
CA ASP A 202 21.68 -18.60 -11.71
C ASP A 202 20.91 -19.51 -10.75
N ALA A 203 20.22 -18.97 -9.75
CA ALA A 203 19.37 -19.73 -8.84
C ALA A 203 18.14 -20.32 -9.54
N ILE A 204 17.43 -19.52 -10.34
CA ILE A 204 16.27 -19.97 -11.12
C ILE A 204 16.68 -21.08 -12.10
N THR A 205 17.79 -20.89 -12.79
CA THR A 205 18.34 -21.92 -13.72
C THR A 205 18.76 -23.17 -12.98
N GLY A 206 19.40 -23.04 -11.82
CA GLY A 206 19.83 -24.15 -10.98
C GLY A 206 18.65 -24.97 -10.39
N PHE A 207 17.46 -24.39 -10.31
CA PHE A 207 16.24 -25.03 -9.86
C PHE A 207 15.27 -25.35 -11.02
N SER A 208 15.76 -25.49 -12.23
CA SER A 208 14.94 -25.78 -13.42
C SER A 208 14.19 -27.13 -13.34
N ASP A 209 14.60 -28.04 -12.45
CA ASP A 209 13.92 -29.28 -12.10
C ASP A 209 12.70 -29.07 -11.18
N LYS A 210 12.55 -27.89 -10.58
CA LYS A 210 11.44 -27.55 -9.68
C LYS A 210 10.26 -26.96 -10.44
N SER A 211 9.08 -27.39 -10.08
CA SER A 211 7.84 -26.87 -10.69
C SER A 211 7.41 -25.54 -10.12
N LEU A 212 7.81 -25.21 -8.88
CA LEU A 212 7.51 -23.94 -8.23
C LEU A 212 8.77 -23.38 -7.53
N ILE A 213 9.15 -22.16 -7.89
CA ILE A 213 10.20 -21.40 -7.22
C ILE A 213 9.56 -20.19 -6.55
N LEU A 214 9.65 -20.12 -5.23
CA LEU A 214 9.10 -19.02 -4.43
C LEU A 214 10.22 -18.10 -3.97
N ILE A 215 10.10 -16.80 -4.29
CA ILE A 215 11.09 -15.77 -3.97
C ILE A 215 10.55 -14.91 -2.82
N ASP A 216 11.19 -15.02 -1.64
CA ASP A 216 10.94 -14.13 -0.50
C ASP A 216 11.77 -12.87 -0.64
N THR A 217 11.10 -11.74 -0.86
CA THR A 217 11.80 -10.48 -1.02
C THR A 217 11.95 -9.73 0.30
N ALA A 218 13.01 -8.94 0.43
CA ALA A 218 13.18 -8.04 1.56
C ALA A 218 11.95 -7.15 1.74
N GLY A 219 11.47 -7.00 2.96
CA GLY A 219 10.40 -6.07 3.27
C GLY A 219 10.91 -4.63 3.19
N MET A 220 10.31 -3.83 2.34
CA MET A 220 10.67 -2.43 2.16
C MET A 220 9.46 -1.54 2.31
N GLY A 221 9.63 -0.41 3.02
CA GLY A 221 8.57 0.59 3.10
C GLY A 221 8.30 1.20 1.71
N GLN A 222 7.09 1.68 1.51
CA GLN A 222 6.67 2.31 0.25
C GLN A 222 7.49 3.56 -0.13
N ARG A 223 8.21 4.15 0.84
CA ARG A 223 9.09 5.32 0.64
C ARG A 223 10.59 4.97 0.66
N ASP A 224 10.92 3.67 0.68
CA ASP A 224 12.32 3.22 0.71
C ASP A 224 12.96 3.37 -0.67
N LEU A 225 14.09 4.08 -0.74
CA LEU A 225 14.82 4.28 -1.99
C LEU A 225 15.34 2.97 -2.58
N ARG A 226 15.52 1.93 -1.76
CA ARG A 226 15.97 0.61 -2.20
C ARG A 226 14.89 -0.20 -2.92
N LEU A 227 13.62 0.27 -2.89
CA LEU A 227 12.52 -0.39 -3.59
C LEU A 227 12.79 -0.50 -5.10
N SER A 228 13.35 0.55 -5.70
CA SER A 228 13.75 0.54 -7.12
C SER A 228 14.85 -0.48 -7.44
N GLN A 229 15.81 -0.67 -6.53
CA GLN A 229 16.86 -1.68 -6.66
C GLN A 229 16.29 -3.10 -6.59
N GLN A 230 15.35 -3.33 -5.69
CA GLN A 230 14.67 -4.62 -5.57
C GLN A 230 13.89 -4.96 -6.85
N PHE A 231 13.19 -3.98 -7.42
CA PHE A 231 12.48 -4.19 -8.69
C PHE A 231 13.45 -4.39 -9.86
N ALA A 232 14.58 -3.69 -9.90
CA ALA A 232 15.59 -3.92 -10.90
C ALA A 232 16.13 -5.37 -10.85
N LEU A 233 16.34 -5.91 -9.63
CA LEU A 233 16.74 -7.30 -9.43
C LEU A 233 15.72 -8.29 -10.01
N LEU A 234 14.41 -8.05 -9.80
CA LEU A 234 13.33 -8.91 -10.30
C LEU A 234 13.08 -8.73 -11.81
N LYS A 235 13.25 -7.51 -12.34
CA LYS A 235 13.00 -7.18 -13.75
C LYS A 235 13.91 -7.93 -14.71
N ASP A 236 15.15 -8.20 -14.29
CA ASP A 236 16.13 -8.93 -15.07
C ASP A 236 15.87 -10.45 -15.14
N ALA A 237 14.85 -10.93 -14.42
CA ALA A 237 14.37 -12.31 -14.46
C ALA A 237 12.96 -12.35 -15.10
N PRO A 238 12.86 -12.46 -16.45
CA PRO A 238 11.62 -12.16 -17.20
C PRO A 238 10.45 -13.10 -16.96
N GLN A 239 10.67 -14.23 -16.29
CA GLN A 239 9.61 -15.22 -16.00
C GLN A 239 9.01 -15.06 -14.58
N VAL A 240 9.45 -14.06 -13.81
CA VAL A 240 8.98 -13.88 -12.43
C VAL A 240 7.61 -13.21 -12.40
N ARG A 241 6.63 -13.89 -11.82
CA ARG A 241 5.31 -13.32 -11.48
C ARG A 241 5.38 -12.66 -10.10
N ASN A 242 5.10 -11.36 -10.02
CA ASN A 242 5.16 -10.61 -8.78
C ASN A 242 3.78 -10.51 -8.14
N TYR A 243 3.65 -10.92 -6.88
CA TYR A 243 2.43 -10.78 -6.09
C TYR A 243 2.67 -9.82 -4.93
N LEU A 244 1.81 -8.81 -4.83
CA LEU A 244 1.87 -7.82 -3.76
C LEU A 244 1.16 -8.35 -2.52
N VAL A 245 1.90 -8.48 -1.42
CA VAL A 245 1.33 -8.87 -0.12
C VAL A 245 0.90 -7.63 0.65
N LEU A 246 -0.38 -7.58 1.02
CA LEU A 246 -1.02 -6.49 1.73
C LEU A 246 -1.61 -6.98 3.04
N ALA A 247 -1.36 -6.28 4.14
CA ALA A 247 -1.97 -6.57 5.43
C ALA A 247 -3.37 -5.92 5.50
N ALA A 248 -4.42 -6.73 5.64
CA ALA A 248 -5.81 -6.26 5.62
C ALA A 248 -6.15 -5.33 6.80
N ASN A 249 -5.41 -5.41 7.90
CA ASN A 249 -5.54 -4.56 9.09
C ASN A 249 -4.91 -3.17 8.94
N ALA A 250 -4.34 -2.84 7.76
CA ALA A 250 -3.74 -1.53 7.53
C ALA A 250 -4.78 -0.49 7.08
N LEU A 251 -4.52 0.77 7.39
CA LEU A 251 -5.38 1.89 6.98
C LEU A 251 -5.43 2.00 5.44
N HIS A 252 -6.60 2.36 4.89
CA HIS A 252 -6.80 2.54 3.46
C HIS A 252 -5.74 3.45 2.80
N ALA A 253 -5.35 4.56 3.45
CA ALA A 253 -4.33 5.47 2.93
C ALA A 253 -2.96 4.78 2.76
N VAL A 254 -2.57 3.92 3.72
CA VAL A 254 -1.33 3.15 3.69
C VAL A 254 -1.39 2.08 2.59
N LEU A 255 -2.51 1.37 2.48
CA LEU A 255 -2.73 0.36 1.44
C LEU A 255 -2.65 0.99 0.04
N ARG A 256 -3.31 2.12 -0.18
CA ARG A 256 -3.29 2.86 -1.44
C ARG A 256 -1.89 3.35 -1.81
N GLU A 257 -1.15 3.92 -0.84
CA GLU A 257 0.24 4.33 -1.04
C GLU A 257 1.12 3.12 -1.39
N THR A 258 0.94 2.00 -0.68
CA THR A 258 1.66 0.75 -0.94
C THR A 258 1.39 0.23 -2.36
N VAL A 259 0.12 0.09 -2.75
CA VAL A 259 -0.22 -0.39 -4.11
C VAL A 259 0.33 0.55 -5.18
N THR A 260 0.35 1.86 -4.92
CA THR A 260 0.92 2.84 -5.85
C THR A 260 2.45 2.70 -5.96
N ALA A 261 3.15 2.60 -4.84
CA ALA A 261 4.61 2.49 -4.80
C ALA A 261 5.10 1.17 -5.42
N PHE A 262 4.43 0.06 -5.14
CA PHE A 262 4.78 -1.25 -5.68
C PHE A 262 4.28 -1.47 -7.11
N GLY A 263 3.33 -0.68 -7.59
CA GLY A 263 2.80 -0.72 -8.95
C GLY A 263 3.75 -0.18 -10.03
N CYS A 264 4.96 0.27 -9.67
CA CYS A 264 6.02 0.60 -10.64
C CYS A 264 6.60 -0.64 -11.34
N ALA A 265 6.39 -1.84 -10.79
CA ALA A 265 6.66 -3.11 -11.44
C ALA A 265 5.35 -3.80 -11.85
N PRO A 266 5.37 -4.66 -12.90
CA PRO A 266 4.19 -5.44 -13.25
C PRO A 266 3.83 -6.38 -12.10
N LEU A 267 2.60 -6.23 -11.59
CA LEU A 267 2.04 -7.10 -10.57
C LEU A 267 1.06 -8.07 -11.22
N SER A 268 1.23 -9.36 -10.95
CA SER A 268 0.31 -10.42 -11.39
C SER A 268 -0.94 -10.51 -10.52
N GLY A 269 -0.84 -10.10 -9.25
CA GLY A 269 -1.95 -10.09 -8.32
C GLY A 269 -1.56 -9.59 -6.93
N ALA A 270 -2.52 -9.65 -6.01
CA ALA A 270 -2.31 -9.34 -4.60
C ALA A 270 -2.70 -10.51 -3.70
N ILE A 271 -2.07 -10.58 -2.54
CA ILE A 271 -2.40 -11.51 -1.47
C ILE A 271 -2.75 -10.69 -0.24
N LEU A 272 -3.96 -10.86 0.27
CA LEU A 272 -4.37 -10.25 1.53
C LEU A 272 -3.98 -11.15 2.69
N THR A 273 -3.30 -10.58 3.69
CA THR A 273 -2.90 -11.29 4.91
C THR A 273 -3.50 -10.61 6.13
N LYS A 274 -3.40 -11.26 7.30
CA LYS A 274 -3.88 -10.73 8.58
C LYS A 274 -5.37 -10.37 8.54
N VAL A 275 -6.14 -11.17 7.80
CA VAL A 275 -7.58 -10.98 7.70
C VAL A 275 -8.26 -11.31 9.04
N ASP A 276 -7.69 -12.22 9.81
CA ASP A 276 -8.08 -12.57 11.17
C ASP A 276 -7.83 -11.45 12.21
N GLU A 277 -6.96 -10.50 11.87
CA GLU A 277 -6.61 -9.35 12.74
C GLU A 277 -7.42 -8.08 12.39
N THR A 278 -8.28 -8.12 11.38
CA THR A 278 -9.05 -6.93 10.96
C THR A 278 -10.51 -7.01 11.37
N THR A 279 -11.08 -5.86 11.68
CA THR A 279 -12.52 -5.71 11.95
C THR A 279 -13.31 -5.29 10.71
N ARG A 280 -12.64 -4.83 9.66
CA ARG A 280 -13.27 -4.29 8.44
C ARG A 280 -12.42 -4.60 7.21
N LEU A 281 -12.99 -5.24 6.21
CA LEU A 281 -12.30 -5.56 4.95
C LEU A 281 -12.38 -4.45 3.89
N GLY A 282 -13.29 -3.51 4.05
CA GLY A 282 -13.58 -2.49 3.04
C GLY A 282 -12.37 -1.65 2.63
N ALA A 283 -11.45 -1.37 3.56
CA ALA A 283 -10.21 -0.63 3.28
C ALA A 283 -9.31 -1.36 2.29
N ALA A 284 -9.09 -2.67 2.51
CA ALA A 284 -8.28 -3.50 1.64
C ALA A 284 -8.94 -3.70 0.27
N LEU A 285 -10.24 -4.00 0.24
CA LEU A 285 -11.00 -4.15 -1.00
C LEU A 285 -11.05 -2.86 -1.81
N SER A 286 -11.17 -1.69 -1.14
CA SER A 286 -11.10 -0.38 -1.81
C SER A 286 -9.75 -0.15 -2.49
N ALA A 287 -8.65 -0.47 -1.82
CA ALA A 287 -7.30 -0.25 -2.34
C ALA A 287 -7.00 -1.12 -3.58
N VAL A 288 -7.40 -2.40 -3.55
CA VAL A 288 -7.21 -3.30 -4.70
C VAL A 288 -8.15 -2.96 -5.85
N HIS A 289 -9.40 -2.53 -5.54
CA HIS A 289 -10.37 -2.08 -6.54
C HIS A 289 -9.88 -0.84 -7.31
N GLU A 290 -9.37 0.19 -6.61
CA GLU A 290 -8.88 1.43 -7.22
C GLU A 290 -7.80 1.18 -8.29
N LYS A 291 -6.97 0.18 -8.08
CA LYS A 291 -5.86 -0.17 -8.99
C LYS A 291 -6.14 -1.37 -9.89
N ARG A 292 -7.36 -1.92 -9.82
CA ARG A 292 -7.77 -3.13 -10.57
C ARG A 292 -6.79 -4.28 -10.40
N LEU A 293 -6.25 -4.43 -9.18
CA LEU A 293 -5.26 -5.46 -8.87
C LEU A 293 -5.99 -6.77 -8.54
N PRO A 294 -5.75 -7.86 -9.30
CA PRO A 294 -6.43 -9.13 -9.04
C PRO A 294 -6.03 -9.70 -7.68
N LEU A 295 -6.98 -10.28 -6.95
CA LEU A 295 -6.72 -10.98 -5.70
C LEU A 295 -6.45 -12.45 -5.97
N ALA A 296 -5.35 -12.97 -5.41
CA ALA A 296 -4.94 -14.36 -5.57
C ALA A 296 -5.29 -15.19 -4.34
N TYR A 297 -4.83 -14.79 -3.16
CA TYR A 297 -5.02 -15.54 -1.92
C TYR A 297 -5.34 -14.64 -0.75
N ILE A 298 -5.88 -15.29 0.31
CA ILE A 298 -6.26 -14.67 1.59
C ILE A 298 -5.59 -15.46 2.71
N GLY A 299 -4.78 -14.81 3.53
CA GLY A 299 -4.22 -15.34 4.77
C GLY A 299 -5.09 -14.90 5.95
N ASN A 300 -5.76 -15.84 6.58
CA ASN A 300 -6.73 -15.62 7.65
C ASN A 300 -6.32 -16.24 8.99
N GLY A 301 -5.02 -16.34 9.26
CA GLY A 301 -4.48 -16.86 10.51
C GLY A 301 -3.01 -17.20 10.41
N GLN A 302 -2.48 -17.90 11.41
CA GLN A 302 -1.03 -18.17 11.55
C GLN A 302 -0.65 -19.62 11.21
N ARG A 303 -1.62 -20.55 11.08
CA ARG A 303 -1.34 -21.96 10.81
C ARG A 303 -0.85 -22.17 9.38
N VAL A 304 0.14 -23.03 9.22
CA VAL A 304 0.74 -23.43 7.95
C VAL A 304 0.45 -24.92 7.73
N PRO A 305 -0.21 -25.29 6.64
CA PRO A 305 -0.69 -24.48 5.50
C PRO A 305 -2.16 -24.04 5.58
N GLU A 306 -2.90 -24.34 6.65
CA GLU A 306 -4.38 -24.29 6.71
C GLU A 306 -4.94 -22.89 6.47
N ASP A 307 -4.31 -21.87 7.04
CA ASP A 307 -4.83 -20.51 7.03
C ASP A 307 -4.37 -19.72 5.79
N LEU A 308 -4.53 -20.33 4.61
CA LEU A 308 -4.36 -19.69 3.31
C LEU A 308 -5.54 -20.11 2.41
N LEU A 309 -6.38 -19.21 2.01
CA LEU A 309 -7.53 -19.45 1.15
C LEU A 309 -7.28 -18.90 -0.25
N VAL A 310 -7.80 -19.57 -1.27
CA VAL A 310 -7.89 -18.99 -2.62
C VAL A 310 -8.91 -17.84 -2.57
N ALA A 311 -8.56 -16.70 -3.15
CA ALA A 311 -9.44 -15.55 -3.15
C ALA A 311 -10.67 -15.85 -4.03
N ARG A 312 -11.86 -15.70 -3.43
CA ARG A 312 -13.15 -15.80 -4.09
C ARG A 312 -13.99 -14.60 -3.69
N ILE A 313 -14.60 -13.96 -4.65
CA ILE A 313 -15.35 -12.72 -4.44
C ILE A 313 -16.49 -12.94 -3.45
N ASP A 314 -17.25 -14.02 -3.62
CA ASP A 314 -18.36 -14.39 -2.75
C ASP A 314 -17.92 -14.66 -1.29
N ALA A 315 -16.76 -15.27 -1.11
CA ALA A 315 -16.19 -15.51 0.21
C ALA A 315 -15.72 -14.22 0.88
N LEU A 316 -15.06 -13.32 0.13
CA LEU A 316 -14.61 -12.02 0.62
C LEU A 316 -15.78 -11.14 1.06
N ILE A 317 -16.86 -11.11 0.29
CA ILE A 317 -18.07 -10.36 0.62
C ILE A 317 -18.68 -10.90 1.92
N ARG A 318 -18.89 -12.23 2.02
CA ARG A 318 -19.42 -12.85 3.25
C ARG A 318 -18.56 -12.57 4.48
N MET A 319 -17.23 -12.72 4.37
CA MET A 319 -16.32 -12.38 5.47
C MET A 319 -16.45 -10.91 5.89
N GLY A 320 -16.58 -10.01 4.94
CA GLY A 320 -16.78 -8.59 5.23
C GLY A 320 -18.11 -8.31 5.90
N GLU A 321 -19.20 -8.98 5.51
CA GLU A 321 -20.52 -8.89 6.16
C GLU A 321 -20.49 -9.45 7.59
N GLU A 322 -19.80 -10.58 7.81
CA GLU A 322 -19.60 -11.15 9.15
C GLU A 322 -18.84 -10.19 10.07
N PHE A 323 -17.75 -9.58 9.58
CA PHE A 323 -16.99 -8.59 10.36
C PHE A 323 -17.81 -7.34 10.65
N ALA A 324 -18.56 -6.82 9.67
CA ALA A 324 -19.43 -5.69 9.88
C ALA A 324 -20.51 -6.02 10.92
N GLY A 325 -21.10 -7.22 10.89
CA GLY A 325 -22.08 -7.65 11.88
C GLY A 325 -21.52 -7.77 13.31
N LEU A 326 -20.24 -8.15 13.46
CA LEU A 326 -19.61 -8.34 14.77
C LEU A 326 -19.02 -7.06 15.36
N TYR A 327 -18.55 -6.13 14.53
CA TYR A 327 -17.73 -4.99 14.96
C TYR A 327 -18.28 -3.64 14.51
N SER A 328 -19.50 -3.57 13.98
CA SER A 328 -20.10 -2.32 13.51
C SER A 328 -20.39 -1.38 14.69
N GLU A 329 -19.81 -0.21 14.62
CA GLU A 329 -20.24 0.96 15.39
C GLU A 329 -20.80 1.95 14.36
N PRO A 330 -22.13 2.19 14.35
CA PRO A 330 -22.75 3.06 13.35
C PRO A 330 -22.13 4.46 13.41
N ALA A 331 -21.72 4.95 12.24
CA ALA A 331 -21.09 6.25 12.13
C ALA A 331 -22.09 7.36 12.56
N GLU A 332 -21.64 8.27 13.41
CA GLU A 332 -22.43 9.42 13.83
C GLU A 332 -22.78 10.32 12.64
N ARG A 333 -23.92 11.01 12.72
CA ARG A 333 -24.40 11.91 11.64
C ARG A 333 -23.37 12.96 11.24
N ASP A 334 -22.64 13.50 12.21
CA ASP A 334 -21.62 14.52 11.96
C ASP A 334 -20.44 13.93 11.17
N THR A 335 -20.03 12.71 11.48
CA THR A 335 -19.01 11.99 10.73
C THR A 335 -19.43 11.73 9.28
N LEU A 336 -20.69 11.32 9.05
CA LEU A 336 -21.26 11.12 7.73
C LEU A 336 -21.33 12.44 6.94
N ALA A 337 -21.78 13.52 7.58
CA ALA A 337 -21.81 14.85 6.97
C ALA A 337 -20.44 15.34 6.56
N LEU A 338 -19.43 15.20 7.40
CA LEU A 338 -18.04 15.57 7.08
C LEU A 338 -17.45 14.69 5.98
N THR A 339 -17.77 13.41 5.98
CA THR A 339 -17.23 12.42 5.03
C THR A 339 -17.80 12.59 3.63
N PHE A 340 -19.11 12.76 3.52
CA PHE A 340 -19.84 12.77 2.25
C PHE A 340 -20.28 14.15 1.81
N GLY A 341 -20.60 15.06 2.74
CA GLY A 341 -21.24 16.35 2.44
C GLY A 341 -20.42 17.22 1.50
N LYS A 342 -19.09 17.32 1.69
CA LYS A 342 -18.20 18.07 0.78
C LYS A 342 -18.24 17.54 -0.66
N ARG A 343 -18.32 16.23 -0.81
CA ARG A 343 -18.37 15.57 -2.14
C ARG A 343 -19.74 15.69 -2.78
N LEU A 344 -20.80 15.61 -1.99
CA LEU A 344 -22.17 15.82 -2.46
C LEU A 344 -22.38 17.27 -2.90
N ALA A 345 -21.87 18.24 -2.16
CA ALA A 345 -21.92 19.66 -2.54
C ALA A 345 -21.16 19.94 -3.85
N ALA A 346 -20.01 19.30 -4.08
CA ALA A 346 -19.24 19.44 -5.31
C ALA A 346 -19.91 18.83 -6.55
N HIS A 347 -20.87 17.92 -6.40
CA HIS A 347 -21.64 17.32 -7.49
C HIS A 347 -22.96 18.03 -7.76
N ALA A 348 -23.35 18.97 -6.90
CA ALA A 348 -24.59 19.76 -7.03
C ALA A 348 -24.37 21.11 -7.74
N CYS A 349 -23.12 21.50 -7.98
CA CYS A 349 -22.71 22.64 -8.82
C CYS A 349 -22.25 22.13 -10.19
#